data_e0d33ec7fe3262dbbe8b41833272c4b0
#
_entry.id   e0d33ec7fe3262dbbe8b41833272c4b0
#
_cell.length_a   1.000
_cell.length_b   1.000
_cell.length_c   1.000
_cell.angle_alpha   90.00
_cell.angle_beta   90.00
_cell.angle_gamma   90.00
#
_symmetry.space_group_name_H-M   'P 1'
#
loop_
_entity.id
_entity.type
_entity.pdbx_description
1 polymer ?
#
loop_
_entity_poly.entity_id
_entity_poly.type
_entity_poly.pdbx_seq_one_letter_code
_entity_poly.pdbx_strand_id
1 'polypeptide(L)'
;RGNLQTEFLELQNEVARLVNGTQFNGTTLFDGTTAAFTFQIGAGTTGNDTITINGTDLTANVRDAVGAPALDISGATSAGAIAAIDAIDTAIDEVTTSRALYGAAQNRFETVVMNLQVSAENLTAARSRIMDADYAIETSNLSRAQILQQAGNAMVAQANALPQNVLKLLQG
;
A
#
# COMPACT_ATOMS: atom_id res chain seq x y z
N ARG A 1 9.84 9.61 -49.89
CA ARG A 1 9.44 8.46 -49.04
C ARG A 1 10.64 7.85 -48.30
N GLY A 2 11.83 7.68 -48.96
CA GLY A 2 12.99 7.11 -48.31
C GLY A 2 13.43 7.85 -47.03
N ASN A 3 13.48 9.20 -47.07
CA ASN A 3 13.83 10.01 -45.90
C ASN A 3 12.78 9.84 -44.75
N LEU A 4 11.49 9.74 -45.12
CA LEU A 4 10.42 9.49 -44.15
C LEU A 4 10.54 8.08 -43.55
N GLN A 5 10.98 7.09 -44.32
CA GLN A 5 11.23 5.74 -43.81
C GLN A 5 12.36 5.72 -42.78
N THR A 6 13.42 6.51 -42.99
CA THR A 6 14.51 6.59 -42.01
C THR A 6 14.02 7.13 -40.66
N GLU A 7 13.23 8.21 -40.69
CA GLU A 7 12.63 8.78 -39.48
C GLU A 7 11.66 7.80 -38.82
N PHE A 8 10.84 7.14 -39.63
CA PHE A 8 9.90 6.11 -39.13
C PHE A 8 10.62 4.94 -38.44
N LEU A 9 11.74 4.46 -38.99
CA LEU A 9 12.58 3.43 -38.39
C LEU A 9 13.15 3.86 -37.03
N GLU A 10 13.61 5.10 -36.89
CA GLU A 10 14.12 5.60 -35.62
C GLU A 10 12.99 5.66 -34.56
N LEU A 11 11.78 6.05 -34.94
CA LEU A 11 10.62 6.03 -34.05
C LEU A 11 10.22 4.58 -33.66
N GLN A 12 10.28 3.64 -34.60
CA GLN A 12 10.05 2.22 -34.32
C GLN A 12 11.08 1.66 -33.32
N ASN A 13 12.37 1.97 -33.52
CA ASN A 13 13.43 1.58 -32.60
C ASN A 13 13.21 2.15 -31.20
N GLU A 14 12.74 3.39 -31.09
CA GLU A 14 12.43 4.02 -29.80
C GLU A 14 11.24 3.36 -29.10
N VAL A 15 10.18 3.01 -29.84
CA VAL A 15 9.05 2.24 -29.28
C VAL A 15 9.52 0.90 -28.74
N ALA A 16 10.33 0.17 -29.51
CA ALA A 16 10.90 -1.11 -29.07
C ALA A 16 11.76 -0.95 -27.81
N ARG A 17 12.58 0.10 -27.76
CA ARG A 17 13.40 0.41 -26.60
C ARG A 17 12.57 0.71 -25.37
N LEU A 18 11.48 1.48 -25.50
CA LEU A 18 10.57 1.81 -24.40
C LEU A 18 9.86 0.57 -23.85
N VAL A 19 9.34 -0.29 -24.73
CA VAL A 19 8.66 -1.53 -24.30
C VAL A 19 9.60 -2.46 -23.54
N ASN A 20 10.83 -2.66 -24.08
CA ASN A 20 11.80 -3.56 -23.45
C ASN A 20 12.48 -2.94 -22.21
N GLY A 21 12.64 -1.62 -22.18
CA GLY A 21 13.44 -0.92 -21.16
C GLY A 21 12.64 -0.37 -19.99
N THR A 22 11.30 -0.34 -20.06
CA THR A 22 10.48 0.19 -18.98
C THR A 22 10.44 -0.78 -17.81
N GLN A 23 10.99 -0.36 -16.68
CA GLN A 23 11.10 -1.17 -15.47
C GLN A 23 10.54 -0.44 -14.26
N PHE A 24 10.01 -1.21 -13.33
CA PHE A 24 9.66 -0.75 -11.99
C PHE A 24 10.29 -1.69 -10.96
N ASN A 25 11.06 -1.15 -10.03
CA ASN A 25 11.78 -1.91 -9.00
C ASN A 25 12.61 -3.08 -9.57
N GLY A 26 13.26 -2.87 -10.73
CA GLY A 26 14.08 -3.88 -11.39
C GLY A 26 13.31 -4.95 -12.18
N THR A 27 11.97 -4.85 -12.21
CA THR A 27 11.12 -5.77 -12.98
C THR A 27 10.59 -5.05 -14.21
N THR A 28 10.73 -5.68 -15.38
CA THR A 28 10.19 -5.18 -16.64
C THR A 28 8.67 -5.25 -16.62
N LEU A 29 8.02 -4.21 -17.20
CA LEU A 29 6.57 -4.06 -17.09
C LEU A 29 5.83 -4.57 -18.34
N PHE A 30 6.44 -4.47 -19.52
CA PHE A 30 5.74 -4.58 -20.81
C PHE A 30 6.30 -5.65 -21.73
N ASP A 31 7.35 -6.37 -21.32
CA ASP A 31 8.05 -7.34 -22.15
C ASP A 31 7.45 -8.76 -22.10
N GLY A 32 6.31 -8.93 -21.43
CA GLY A 32 5.63 -10.22 -21.31
C GLY A 32 6.28 -11.22 -20.33
N THR A 33 7.42 -10.88 -19.72
CA THR A 33 8.11 -11.79 -18.78
C THR A 33 7.42 -11.85 -17.43
N THR A 34 6.77 -10.78 -17.02
CA THR A 34 6.05 -10.68 -15.75
C THR A 34 4.56 -10.92 -15.96
N ALA A 35 4.09 -12.11 -15.58
CA ALA A 35 2.70 -12.50 -15.77
C ALA A 35 1.75 -11.73 -14.86
N ALA A 36 2.16 -11.40 -13.63
CA ALA A 36 1.34 -10.66 -12.67
C ALA A 36 2.17 -10.05 -11.54
N PHE A 37 1.68 -8.94 -11.03
CA PHE A 37 2.19 -8.28 -9.82
C PHE A 37 1.23 -8.53 -8.67
N THR A 38 1.68 -9.19 -7.61
CA THR A 38 0.86 -9.46 -6.42
C THR A 38 1.29 -8.55 -5.28
N PHE A 39 0.33 -7.82 -4.73
CA PHE A 39 0.51 -6.89 -3.62
C PHE A 39 -0.22 -7.40 -2.39
N GLN A 40 0.46 -7.53 -1.27
CA GLN A 40 -0.14 -7.89 0.00
C GLN A 40 -0.86 -6.67 0.60
N ILE A 41 -2.15 -6.81 0.89
CA ILE A 41 -3.00 -5.76 1.45
C ILE A 41 -3.57 -6.11 2.83
N GLY A 42 -3.65 -7.39 3.15
CA GLY A 42 -4.16 -7.88 4.43
C GLY A 42 -3.09 -8.59 5.23
N ALA A 43 -3.38 -8.89 6.51
CA ALA A 43 -2.47 -9.58 7.42
C ALA A 43 -2.50 -11.11 7.26
N GLY A 44 -3.46 -11.65 6.51
CA GLY A 44 -3.64 -13.07 6.30
C GLY A 44 -2.90 -13.60 5.08
N THR A 45 -3.10 -14.88 4.80
CA THR A 45 -2.50 -15.61 3.67
C THR A 45 -3.52 -16.04 2.63
N THR A 46 -4.73 -15.51 2.71
CA THR A 46 -5.83 -15.85 1.80
C THR A 46 -5.79 -14.99 0.53
N GLY A 47 -6.47 -15.42 -0.52
CA GLY A 47 -6.61 -14.64 -1.75
C GLY A 47 -7.30 -13.27 -1.56
N ASN A 48 -8.01 -13.08 -0.45
CA ASN A 48 -8.63 -11.81 -0.10
C ASN A 48 -7.63 -10.79 0.48
N ASP A 49 -6.46 -11.27 0.93
CA ASP A 49 -5.41 -10.45 1.52
C ASP A 49 -4.43 -9.91 0.47
N THR A 50 -4.65 -10.24 -0.80
CA THR A 50 -3.78 -9.83 -1.91
C THR A 50 -4.56 -9.16 -3.03
N ILE A 51 -3.91 -8.20 -3.69
CA ILE A 51 -4.35 -7.67 -4.99
C ILE A 51 -3.35 -8.12 -6.03
N THR A 52 -3.86 -8.80 -7.05
CA THR A 52 -3.07 -9.19 -8.21
C THR A 52 -3.44 -8.31 -9.40
N ILE A 53 -2.45 -7.71 -10.02
CA ILE A 53 -2.56 -6.96 -11.26
C ILE A 53 -1.82 -7.77 -12.32
N ASN A 54 -2.51 -8.14 -13.38
CA ASN A 54 -1.88 -8.85 -14.49
C ASN A 54 -0.88 -7.92 -15.18
N GLY A 55 0.29 -8.45 -15.49
CA GLY A 55 1.25 -7.79 -16.35
C GLY A 55 0.66 -7.59 -17.75
N THR A 56 1.13 -6.58 -18.44
CA THR A 56 0.71 -6.30 -19.82
C THR A 56 1.87 -6.69 -20.74
N ASP A 57 1.57 -7.55 -21.71
CA ASP A 57 2.52 -7.87 -22.77
C ASP A 57 2.26 -6.99 -23.99
N LEU A 58 3.13 -6.02 -24.20
CA LEU A 58 3.08 -5.12 -25.34
C LEU A 58 4.05 -5.55 -26.46
N THR A 59 4.61 -6.76 -26.37
CA THR A 59 5.63 -7.20 -27.34
C THR A 59 5.03 -7.47 -28.71
N ALA A 60 3.91 -8.18 -28.79
CA ALA A 60 3.34 -8.61 -30.05
C ALA A 60 2.71 -7.45 -30.84
N ASN A 61 1.86 -6.64 -30.18
CA ASN A 61 1.05 -5.63 -30.86
C ASN A 61 1.70 -4.24 -30.89
N VAL A 62 2.63 -3.96 -30.00
CA VAL A 62 3.31 -2.66 -29.94
C VAL A 62 4.77 -2.78 -30.38
N ARG A 63 5.58 -3.61 -29.69
CA ARG A 63 7.00 -3.75 -30.03
C ARG A 63 7.21 -4.40 -31.40
N ASP A 64 6.58 -5.55 -31.66
CA ASP A 64 6.85 -6.34 -32.85
C ASP A 64 6.05 -5.86 -34.07
N ALA A 65 4.83 -5.35 -33.86
CA ALA A 65 4.02 -4.80 -34.95
C ALA A 65 4.43 -3.39 -35.35
N VAL A 66 4.74 -2.52 -34.40
CA VAL A 66 5.08 -1.11 -34.64
C VAL A 66 6.57 -0.85 -34.48
N GLY A 67 7.21 -1.45 -33.49
CA GLY A 67 8.61 -1.22 -33.11
C GLY A 67 9.63 -2.15 -33.78
N ALA A 68 9.21 -3.14 -34.55
CA ALA A 68 10.13 -3.94 -35.36
C ALA A 68 10.22 -3.39 -36.81
N PRO A 69 11.31 -3.64 -37.53
CA PRO A 69 11.47 -3.15 -38.92
C PRO A 69 10.54 -3.82 -39.94
N ALA A 70 9.42 -4.38 -39.47
CA ALA A 70 8.46 -5.09 -40.31
C ALA A 70 7.58 -4.15 -41.17
N LEU A 71 7.43 -2.88 -40.75
CA LEU A 71 6.63 -1.92 -41.48
C LEU A 71 7.49 -1.01 -42.36
N ASP A 72 7.26 -1.05 -43.65
CA ASP A 72 7.98 -0.25 -44.65
C ASP A 72 7.02 0.67 -45.39
N ILE A 73 7.20 1.98 -45.21
CA ILE A 73 6.45 3.04 -45.87
C ILE A 73 7.15 3.58 -47.13
N SER A 74 8.34 3.07 -47.46
CA SER A 74 9.14 3.53 -48.59
C SER A 74 8.64 3.03 -49.96
N GLY A 75 7.83 1.98 -49.96
CA GLY A 75 7.37 1.28 -51.15
C GLY A 75 6.72 2.18 -52.23
N ALA A 76 6.68 1.68 -53.48
CA ALA A 76 6.12 2.42 -54.62
C ALA A 76 4.60 2.65 -54.50
N THR A 77 3.90 1.79 -53.75
CA THR A 77 2.45 1.83 -53.51
C THR A 77 2.11 2.41 -52.13
N SER A 78 0.82 2.64 -51.88
CA SER A 78 0.33 3.03 -50.55
C SER A 78 0.15 1.86 -49.58
N ALA A 79 0.30 0.61 -50.03
CA ALA A 79 -0.02 -0.58 -49.25
C ALA A 79 0.77 -0.67 -47.92
N GLY A 80 2.09 -0.38 -47.98
CA GLY A 80 2.93 -0.37 -46.76
C GLY A 80 2.52 0.76 -45.78
N ALA A 81 2.17 1.92 -46.28
CA ALA A 81 1.69 3.00 -45.42
C ALA A 81 0.33 2.70 -44.78
N ILE A 82 -0.57 2.02 -45.49
CA ILE A 82 -1.86 1.58 -44.95
C ILE A 82 -1.61 0.52 -43.87
N ALA A 83 -0.78 -0.47 -44.13
CA ALA A 83 -0.43 -1.48 -43.11
C ALA A 83 0.22 -0.88 -41.85
N ALA A 84 1.03 0.18 -42.03
CA ALA A 84 1.61 0.89 -40.89
C ALA A 84 0.55 1.63 -40.06
N ILE A 85 -0.44 2.23 -40.69
CA ILE A 85 -1.57 2.88 -40.03
C ILE A 85 -2.37 1.86 -39.21
N ASP A 86 -2.77 0.74 -39.83
CA ASP A 86 -3.52 -0.32 -39.17
C ASP A 86 -2.79 -0.91 -37.96
N ALA A 87 -1.47 -1.09 -38.07
CA ALA A 87 -0.64 -1.58 -36.98
C ALA A 87 -0.53 -0.54 -35.84
N ILE A 88 -0.40 0.73 -36.16
CA ILE A 88 -0.36 1.81 -35.16
C ILE A 88 -1.71 1.93 -34.45
N ASP A 89 -2.82 1.84 -35.16
CA ASP A 89 -4.16 1.88 -34.57
C ASP A 89 -4.35 0.72 -33.57
N THR A 90 -3.95 -0.50 -33.96
CA THR A 90 -3.96 -1.67 -33.06
C THR A 90 -3.09 -1.44 -31.83
N ALA A 91 -1.90 -0.88 -31.98
CA ALA A 91 -1.00 -0.58 -30.89
C ALA A 91 -1.59 0.48 -29.93
N ILE A 92 -2.26 1.49 -30.46
CA ILE A 92 -2.95 2.53 -29.67
C ILE A 92 -4.07 1.91 -28.85
N ASP A 93 -4.87 1.01 -29.44
CA ASP A 93 -5.95 0.31 -28.74
C ASP A 93 -5.41 -0.54 -27.58
N GLU A 94 -4.32 -1.27 -27.80
CA GLU A 94 -3.65 -2.09 -26.79
C GLU A 94 -3.12 -1.22 -25.63
N VAL A 95 -2.43 -0.14 -25.93
CA VAL A 95 -1.94 0.80 -24.91
C VAL A 95 -3.10 1.45 -24.16
N THR A 96 -4.19 1.79 -24.84
CA THR A 96 -5.37 2.38 -24.21
C THR A 96 -6.05 1.40 -23.27
N THR A 97 -6.18 0.13 -23.67
CA THR A 97 -6.70 -0.96 -22.84
C THR A 97 -5.83 -1.17 -21.60
N SER A 98 -4.51 -1.20 -21.80
CA SER A 98 -3.55 -1.34 -20.69
C SER A 98 -3.65 -0.19 -19.70
N ARG A 99 -3.76 1.04 -20.20
CA ARG A 99 -3.97 2.22 -19.35
C ARG A 99 -5.27 2.16 -18.56
N ALA A 100 -6.35 1.65 -19.16
CA ALA A 100 -7.63 1.48 -18.47
C ALA A 100 -7.52 0.45 -17.33
N LEU A 101 -6.82 -0.67 -17.56
CA LEU A 101 -6.54 -1.68 -16.52
C LEU A 101 -5.74 -1.12 -15.35
N TYR A 102 -4.67 -0.38 -15.63
CA TYR A 102 -3.88 0.26 -14.58
C TYR A 102 -4.65 1.36 -13.85
N GLY A 103 -5.48 2.13 -14.55
CA GLY A 103 -6.36 3.12 -13.94
C GLY A 103 -7.39 2.48 -13.00
N ALA A 104 -8.00 1.36 -13.40
CA ALA A 104 -8.90 0.60 -12.54
C ALA A 104 -8.17 0.03 -11.30
N ALA A 105 -6.95 -0.49 -11.49
CA ALA A 105 -6.12 -0.96 -10.40
C ALA A 105 -5.77 0.16 -9.40
N GLN A 106 -5.42 1.34 -9.90
CA GLN A 106 -5.14 2.51 -9.06
C GLN A 106 -6.34 2.89 -8.19
N ASN A 107 -7.54 3.00 -8.77
CA ASN A 107 -8.76 3.29 -8.03
C ASN A 107 -9.06 2.21 -6.96
N ARG A 108 -8.78 0.94 -7.29
CA ARG A 108 -8.93 -0.18 -6.35
C ARG A 108 -7.96 -0.06 -5.18
N PHE A 109 -6.70 0.27 -5.43
CA PHE A 109 -5.71 0.51 -4.37
C PHE A 109 -6.11 1.67 -3.47
N GLU A 110 -6.55 2.78 -4.04
CA GLU A 110 -7.00 3.94 -3.28
C GLU A 110 -8.15 3.57 -2.32
N THR A 111 -9.14 2.83 -2.81
CA THR A 111 -10.25 2.34 -1.99
C THR A 111 -9.75 1.42 -0.87
N VAL A 112 -8.82 0.51 -1.15
CA VAL A 112 -8.26 -0.41 -0.16
C VAL A 112 -7.46 0.36 0.89
N VAL A 113 -6.64 1.32 0.49
CA VAL A 113 -5.87 2.16 1.43
C VAL A 113 -6.80 2.90 2.39
N MET A 114 -7.89 3.50 1.89
CA MET A 114 -8.88 4.15 2.74
C MET A 114 -9.53 3.17 3.73
N ASN A 115 -9.92 1.98 3.28
CA ASN A 115 -10.50 0.95 4.16
C ASN A 115 -9.51 0.46 5.22
N LEU A 116 -8.24 0.30 4.86
CA LEU A 116 -7.19 -0.10 5.81
C LEU A 116 -6.92 0.97 6.85
N GLN A 117 -6.95 2.25 6.48
CA GLN A 117 -6.81 3.36 7.42
C GLN A 117 -7.94 3.36 8.45
N VAL A 118 -9.21 3.23 8.01
CA VAL A 118 -10.37 3.14 8.92
C VAL A 118 -10.26 1.90 9.83
N SER A 119 -9.84 0.76 9.27
CA SER A 119 -9.64 -0.46 10.05
C SER A 119 -8.54 -0.30 11.09
N ALA A 120 -7.42 0.33 10.75
CA ALA A 120 -6.32 0.60 11.66
C ALA A 120 -6.74 1.54 12.79
N GLU A 121 -7.52 2.58 12.49
CA GLU A 121 -8.09 3.48 13.49
C GLU A 121 -9.02 2.74 14.48
N ASN A 122 -9.95 1.94 13.94
CA ASN A 122 -10.86 1.15 14.76
C ASN A 122 -10.12 0.14 15.65
N LEU A 123 -9.11 -0.55 15.11
CA LEU A 123 -8.27 -1.48 15.89
C LEU A 123 -7.47 -0.76 16.97
N THR A 124 -6.94 0.42 16.66
CA THR A 124 -6.23 1.25 17.64
C THR A 124 -7.15 1.71 18.75
N ALA A 125 -8.35 2.18 18.41
CA ALA A 125 -9.37 2.57 19.40
C ALA A 125 -9.83 1.36 20.25
N ALA A 126 -10.00 0.20 19.65
CA ALA A 126 -10.36 -1.01 20.38
C ALA A 126 -9.22 -1.46 21.32
N ARG A 127 -7.97 -1.41 20.85
CA ARG A 127 -6.79 -1.69 21.67
C ARG A 127 -6.69 -0.74 22.86
N SER A 128 -6.90 0.57 22.63
CA SER A 128 -6.89 1.58 23.70
C SER A 128 -7.93 1.25 24.78
N ARG A 129 -9.17 0.90 24.39
CA ARG A 129 -10.23 0.52 25.35
C ARG A 129 -9.90 -0.72 26.18
N ILE A 130 -9.06 -1.62 25.66
CA ILE A 130 -8.67 -2.86 26.35
C ILE A 130 -7.42 -2.65 27.19
N MET A 131 -6.46 -1.88 26.69
CA MET A 131 -5.12 -1.81 27.26
C MET A 131 -4.89 -0.56 28.10
N ASP A 132 -5.59 0.55 27.77
CA ASP A 132 -5.35 1.80 28.45
C ASP A 132 -6.13 1.87 29.75
N ALA A 133 -5.44 2.25 30.83
CA ALA A 133 -6.08 2.52 32.11
C ALA A 133 -6.84 3.86 32.08
N ASP A 134 -8.02 3.90 32.66
CA ASP A 134 -8.69 5.13 32.93
C ASP A 134 -7.91 5.91 34.01
N TYR A 135 -7.22 6.95 33.57
CA TYR A 135 -6.37 7.77 34.45
C TYR A 135 -7.14 8.39 35.61
N ALA A 136 -8.41 8.75 35.42
CA ALA A 136 -9.24 9.32 36.49
C ALA A 136 -9.56 8.29 37.56
N ILE A 137 -9.87 7.06 37.17
CA ILE A 137 -10.09 5.95 38.11
C ILE A 137 -8.78 5.60 38.84
N GLU A 138 -7.67 5.54 38.15
CA GLU A 138 -6.38 5.15 38.73
C GLU A 138 -5.85 6.20 39.71
N THR A 139 -5.96 7.50 39.37
CA THR A 139 -5.62 8.58 40.32
C THR A 139 -6.52 8.62 41.54
N SER A 140 -7.80 8.30 41.38
CA SER A 140 -8.76 8.17 42.49
C SER A 140 -8.39 7.00 43.40
N ASN A 141 -8.00 5.86 42.83
CA ASN A 141 -7.54 4.68 43.58
C ASN A 141 -6.22 4.96 44.31
N LEU A 142 -5.28 5.66 43.65
CA LEU A 142 -4.03 6.10 44.28
C LEU A 142 -4.28 7.02 45.47
N SER A 143 -5.14 8.02 45.29
CA SER A 143 -5.51 8.94 46.38
C SER A 143 -6.17 8.20 47.54
N ARG A 144 -7.09 7.28 47.25
CA ARG A 144 -7.72 6.41 48.29
C ARG A 144 -6.70 5.58 49.03
N ALA A 145 -5.75 4.96 48.31
CA ALA A 145 -4.70 4.16 48.92
C ALA A 145 -3.79 5.02 49.83
N GLN A 146 -3.42 6.22 49.40
CA GLN A 146 -2.62 7.14 50.23
C GLN A 146 -3.37 7.59 51.47
N ILE A 147 -4.66 7.92 51.41
CA ILE A 147 -5.48 8.30 52.54
C ILE A 147 -5.59 7.12 53.50
N LEU A 148 -5.85 5.91 53.03
CA LEU A 148 -5.93 4.71 53.86
C LEU A 148 -4.59 4.42 54.54
N GLN A 149 -3.49 4.59 53.85
CA GLN A 149 -2.14 4.43 54.45
C GLN A 149 -1.88 5.45 55.57
N GLN A 150 -2.22 6.72 55.33
CA GLN A 150 -2.07 7.78 56.32
C GLN A 150 -3.00 7.54 57.55
N ALA A 151 -4.26 7.21 57.28
CA ALA A 151 -5.22 6.90 58.32
C ALA A 151 -4.80 5.64 59.12
N GLY A 152 -4.34 4.59 58.42
CA GLY A 152 -3.83 3.38 59.04
C GLY A 152 -2.63 3.66 59.97
N ASN A 153 -1.67 4.44 59.51
CA ASN A 153 -0.52 4.84 60.32
C ASN A 153 -0.96 5.66 61.58
N ALA A 154 -1.89 6.61 61.39
CA ALA A 154 -2.40 7.38 62.51
C ALA A 154 -3.16 6.51 63.54
N MET A 155 -3.97 5.57 63.06
CA MET A 155 -4.70 4.64 63.95
C MET A 155 -3.77 3.69 64.72
N VAL A 156 -2.68 3.17 64.04
CA VAL A 156 -1.66 2.36 64.69
C VAL A 156 -0.92 3.17 65.75
N ALA A 157 -0.54 4.41 65.44
CA ALA A 157 0.07 5.32 66.41
C ALA A 157 -0.83 5.56 67.63
N GLN A 158 -2.12 5.79 67.38
CA GLN A 158 -3.14 6.00 68.45
C GLN A 158 -3.34 4.74 69.27
N ALA A 159 -3.40 3.56 68.62
CA ALA A 159 -3.54 2.27 69.31
C ALA A 159 -2.32 1.98 70.25
N ASN A 160 -1.12 2.33 69.79
CA ASN A 160 0.11 2.16 70.58
C ASN A 160 0.21 3.16 71.74
N ALA A 161 -0.46 4.33 71.68
CA ALA A 161 -0.50 5.34 72.73
C ALA A 161 -1.45 4.94 73.87
N LEU A 162 -2.51 4.18 73.60
CA LEU A 162 -3.50 3.74 74.58
C LEU A 162 -2.89 2.94 75.78
N PRO A 163 -2.08 1.89 75.54
CA PRO A 163 -1.42 1.14 76.62
C PRO A 163 -0.47 2.02 77.47
N GLN A 164 0.21 2.96 76.84
CA GLN A 164 1.12 3.86 77.53
C GLN A 164 0.38 4.81 78.47
N ASN A 165 -0.79 5.31 78.05
CA ASN A 165 -1.60 6.13 78.91
C ASN A 165 -2.19 5.35 80.10
N VAL A 166 -2.58 4.07 79.89
CA VAL A 166 -3.04 3.20 80.97
C VAL A 166 -1.89 2.94 81.97
N LEU A 167 -0.67 2.73 81.49
CA LEU A 167 0.51 2.52 82.33
C LEU A 167 0.82 3.75 83.15
N LYS A 168 0.70 4.97 82.62
CA LYS A 168 0.84 6.22 83.33
C LYS A 168 -0.20 6.40 84.46
N LEU A 169 -1.44 5.97 84.27
CA LEU A 169 -2.51 6.00 85.26
C LEU A 169 -2.29 4.97 86.37
N LEU A 170 -1.58 3.88 86.13
CA LEU A 170 -1.26 2.84 87.15
C LEU A 170 0.00 3.17 88.00
N GLN A 171 0.82 4.09 87.48
CA GLN A 171 2.08 4.52 88.16
C GLN A 171 1.97 5.83 88.99
N GLY A 172 0.86 6.54 88.87
CA GLY A 172 0.54 7.73 89.63
C GLY A 172 -0.57 7.49 90.64
#